data_175ff8266119b9e9f9d00b2eafdf1fda
#
_entry.id   175ff8266119b9e9f9d00b2eafdf1fda
#
_cell.length_a   1.000
_cell.length_b   1.000
_cell.length_c   1.000
_cell.angle_alpha   90.00
_cell.angle_beta   90.00
_cell.angle_gamma   90.00
#
_symmetry.space_group_name_H-M   'P 1'
#
loop_
_entity.id
_entity.type
_entity.pdbx_description
1 polymer ?
#
loop_
_entity_poly.entity_id
_entity_poly.type
_entity_poly.pdbx_seq_one_letter_code
_entity_poly.pdbx_strand_id
1 'polypeptide(L)'
;MDAPDLLNPERRLLSMMLDDPGRSFAGYTMEQTLHMCNWTDQAIAIGAAYGLQNHGLVEVVETHSNTYTLDHLGEEALESGLLEQRLWTWMCEQDSPSMADLQKAFERHEAGPGIGLLKKLGVSLSNGLLTAASPDAVSEVIETRVDFLQYLKDGITDELLNDWMINPGDGPIGNAEELIEYFSSRAGFVKRLERTERVFLLTEKGDEYPRESLEYVSIVSEITPEFLQKDGWKNAEFRAFDVTLEATTPRTGRSHPMQALIERIRSVFLEMGFSELVDDYVQSAGWNMDALFIPQDHPAREMQDTFYLDEPASINLDEDVMQLWKNIHEHGGETGSTGWGGSYSTDVSKRALLRTHTTVNTIQYLAEHPKEACRVFSVDRVFRKEAIDRTHLPEFHQIEGIIMEEGANLQMLVTTLKTFYAKMGYPEVRVRPAYFPYTEPSLEIEVKGRGKWLELGGAGIFRPEVPEPLGITSPVLAWGMGLERLAMLVLGLDDIRQLYISDLEWLRQQPIL
;
A
#
# COMPACT_ATOMS: atom_id res chain seq x y z
N MET A 1 25.08 -48.61 -20.59
CA MET A 1 24.79 -47.18 -20.49
C MET A 1 25.54 -46.71 -19.25
N ASP A 2 26.31 -45.65 -19.37
CA ASP A 2 27.02 -45.10 -18.22
C ASP A 2 25.98 -44.64 -17.19
N ALA A 3 26.25 -44.93 -15.91
CA ALA A 3 25.36 -44.50 -14.82
C ALA A 3 25.28 -42.95 -14.84
N PRO A 4 24.08 -42.36 -14.61
CA PRO A 4 23.98 -40.92 -14.61
C PRO A 4 24.81 -40.31 -13.46
N ASP A 5 25.40 -39.16 -13.72
CA ASP A 5 26.19 -38.44 -12.71
C ASP A 5 25.21 -37.76 -11.71
N LEU A 6 25.31 -38.13 -10.42
CA LEU A 6 24.43 -37.71 -9.37
C LEU A 6 25.07 -36.60 -8.52
N LEU A 7 24.28 -35.64 -8.07
CA LEU A 7 24.69 -34.66 -7.07
C LEU A 7 24.86 -35.32 -5.69
N ASN A 8 25.71 -34.74 -4.82
CA ASN A 8 25.94 -35.29 -3.48
C ASN A 8 24.67 -35.54 -2.64
N PRO A 9 23.66 -34.67 -2.61
CA PRO A 9 22.39 -34.97 -1.94
C PRO A 9 21.68 -36.17 -2.57
N GLU A 10 21.67 -36.28 -3.89
CA GLU A 10 21.08 -37.41 -4.63
C GLU A 10 21.81 -38.73 -4.32
N ARG A 11 23.15 -38.72 -4.35
CA ARG A 11 23.99 -39.87 -3.96
C ARG A 11 23.69 -40.31 -2.52
N ARG A 12 23.56 -39.35 -1.59
CA ARG A 12 23.26 -39.64 -0.18
C ARG A 12 21.87 -40.22 0.01
N LEU A 13 20.86 -39.67 -0.65
CA LEU A 13 19.50 -40.18 -0.59
C LEU A 13 19.42 -41.59 -1.18
N LEU A 14 19.99 -41.81 -2.37
CA LEU A 14 19.99 -43.11 -3.01
C LEU A 14 20.79 -44.15 -2.23
N SER A 15 21.96 -43.79 -1.70
CA SER A 15 22.75 -44.69 -0.81
C SER A 15 21.96 -45.11 0.43
N MET A 16 21.28 -44.16 1.06
CA MET A 16 20.45 -44.44 2.24
C MET A 16 19.33 -45.45 1.89
N MET A 17 18.61 -45.21 0.76
CA MET A 17 17.56 -46.11 0.32
C MET A 17 18.06 -47.52 -0.03
N LEU A 18 19.27 -47.63 -0.58
CA LEU A 18 19.90 -48.90 -0.96
C LEU A 18 20.45 -49.65 0.22
N ASP A 19 20.92 -48.98 1.26
CA ASP A 19 21.60 -49.56 2.45
C ASP A 19 20.62 -49.85 3.59
N ASP A 20 19.36 -49.43 3.49
CA ASP A 20 18.34 -49.71 4.50
C ASP A 20 17.98 -51.22 4.54
N PRO A 21 18.33 -51.93 5.66
CA PRO A 21 17.98 -53.34 5.80
C PRO A 21 16.46 -53.60 5.95
N GLY A 22 15.72 -52.55 6.31
CA GLY A 22 14.26 -52.58 6.48
C GLY A 22 13.49 -52.02 5.29
N ARG A 23 14.04 -52.12 4.06
CA ARG A 23 13.44 -51.52 2.85
C ARG A 23 11.90 -51.59 2.84
N SER A 24 11.25 -50.44 2.86
CA SER A 24 9.82 -50.35 2.82
C SER A 24 9.35 -50.30 1.38
N PHE A 25 8.53 -51.29 0.96
CA PHE A 25 7.84 -51.22 -0.31
C PHE A 25 6.79 -50.10 -0.36
N ALA A 26 6.41 -49.55 0.81
CA ALA A 26 5.53 -48.38 0.91
C ALA A 26 6.28 -47.03 0.68
N GLY A 27 7.62 -47.07 0.48
CA GLY A 27 8.45 -45.89 0.32
C GLY A 27 8.86 -45.21 1.62
N TYR A 28 9.55 -44.09 1.48
CA TYR A 28 10.08 -43.32 2.59
C TYR A 28 9.33 -41.98 2.69
N THR A 29 8.78 -41.69 3.85
CA THR A 29 8.19 -40.38 4.12
C THR A 29 9.23 -39.28 4.23
N MET A 30 8.81 -38.03 4.16
CA MET A 30 9.71 -36.88 4.35
C MET A 30 10.45 -36.94 5.69
N GLU A 31 9.74 -37.28 6.77
CA GLU A 31 10.35 -37.36 8.12
C GLU A 31 11.39 -38.47 8.22
N GLN A 32 11.09 -39.65 7.70
CA GLN A 32 12.04 -40.77 7.63
C GLN A 32 13.27 -40.38 6.82
N THR A 33 13.08 -39.75 5.66
CA THR A 33 14.19 -39.32 4.79
C THR A 33 15.10 -38.31 5.48
N LEU A 34 14.53 -37.30 6.12
CA LEU A 34 15.29 -36.30 6.87
C LEU A 34 16.12 -36.94 7.99
N HIS A 35 15.50 -37.85 8.75
CA HIS A 35 16.18 -38.56 9.86
C HIS A 35 17.32 -39.44 9.33
N MET A 36 17.08 -40.27 8.35
CA MET A 36 18.05 -41.22 7.81
C MET A 36 19.20 -40.54 7.06
N CYS A 37 18.93 -39.45 6.34
CA CYS A 37 19.98 -38.65 5.70
C CYS A 37 20.65 -37.65 6.64
N ASN A 38 20.20 -37.53 7.90
CA ASN A 38 20.64 -36.52 8.86
C ASN A 38 20.56 -35.10 8.26
N TRP A 39 19.42 -34.78 7.68
CA TRP A 39 19.09 -33.46 7.13
C TRP A 39 18.07 -32.75 8.03
N THR A 40 18.18 -31.43 8.10
CA THR A 40 17.26 -30.55 8.85
C THR A 40 16.36 -29.75 7.92
N ASP A 41 16.73 -29.65 6.64
CA ASP A 41 16.02 -28.86 5.63
C ASP A 41 15.30 -29.79 4.64
N GLN A 42 13.97 -29.66 4.58
CA GLN A 42 13.11 -30.40 3.64
C GLN A 42 13.43 -30.07 2.18
N ALA A 43 13.89 -28.84 1.88
CA ALA A 43 14.22 -28.44 0.51
C ALA A 43 15.36 -29.29 -0.08
N ILE A 44 16.31 -29.73 0.74
CA ILE A 44 17.40 -30.60 0.31
C ILE A 44 16.85 -31.99 -0.07
N ALA A 45 15.98 -32.56 0.75
CA ALA A 45 15.36 -33.86 0.50
C ALA A 45 14.48 -33.85 -0.75
N ILE A 46 13.67 -32.78 -0.92
CA ILE A 46 12.81 -32.59 -2.09
C ILE A 46 13.69 -32.46 -3.35
N GLY A 47 14.69 -31.61 -3.32
CA GLY A 47 15.60 -31.39 -4.46
C GLY A 47 16.32 -32.66 -4.89
N ALA A 48 16.84 -33.44 -3.92
CA ALA A 48 17.50 -34.72 -4.18
C ALA A 48 16.51 -35.76 -4.76
N ALA A 49 15.31 -35.86 -4.21
CA ALA A 49 14.31 -36.81 -4.69
C ALA A 49 13.86 -36.52 -6.13
N TYR A 50 13.59 -35.24 -6.47
CA TYR A 50 13.24 -34.86 -7.83
C TYR A 50 14.42 -34.99 -8.80
N GLY A 51 15.65 -34.74 -8.35
CA GLY A 51 16.84 -35.01 -9.16
C GLY A 51 16.94 -36.49 -9.51
N LEU A 52 16.77 -37.39 -8.54
CA LEU A 52 16.75 -38.84 -8.77
C LEU A 52 15.55 -39.28 -9.65
N GLN A 53 14.39 -38.64 -9.49
CA GLN A 53 13.23 -38.89 -10.34
C GLN A 53 13.51 -38.54 -11.80
N ASN A 54 14.19 -37.45 -12.08
CA ASN A 54 14.59 -37.08 -13.45
C ASN A 54 15.47 -38.14 -14.11
N HIS A 55 16.26 -38.86 -13.31
CA HIS A 55 17.07 -39.98 -13.76
C HIS A 55 16.31 -41.33 -13.77
N GLY A 56 15.07 -41.32 -13.26
CA GLY A 56 14.21 -42.50 -13.16
C GLY A 56 14.66 -43.51 -12.08
N LEU A 57 15.40 -43.04 -11.05
CA LEU A 57 15.94 -43.86 -9.98
C LEU A 57 15.03 -43.89 -8.75
N VAL A 58 14.23 -42.85 -8.57
CA VAL A 58 13.23 -42.71 -7.49
C VAL A 58 11.95 -42.19 -8.12
N GLU A 59 10.81 -42.55 -7.57
CA GLU A 59 9.49 -41.98 -7.87
C GLU A 59 9.05 -41.15 -6.67
N VAL A 60 8.54 -39.93 -6.93
CA VAL A 60 7.99 -39.05 -5.90
C VAL A 60 6.48 -39.09 -6.01
N VAL A 61 5.82 -39.64 -5.00
CA VAL A 61 4.35 -39.69 -4.91
C VAL A 61 3.91 -38.53 -4.00
N GLU A 62 3.13 -37.61 -4.54
CA GLU A 62 2.52 -36.52 -3.79
C GLU A 62 1.06 -36.80 -3.51
N THR A 63 0.68 -36.64 -2.25
CA THR A 63 -0.73 -36.70 -1.82
C THR A 63 -1.09 -35.33 -1.25
N HIS A 64 -2.08 -34.70 -1.85
CA HIS A 64 -2.61 -33.42 -1.39
C HIS A 64 -3.83 -33.67 -0.51
N SER A 65 -3.84 -33.08 0.67
CA SER A 65 -4.97 -33.11 1.58
C SER A 65 -5.28 -31.73 2.08
N ASN A 66 -6.55 -31.43 2.26
CA ASN A 66 -6.98 -30.19 2.87
C ASN A 66 -7.47 -30.46 4.28
N THR A 67 -7.15 -29.56 5.19
CA THR A 67 -7.75 -29.52 6.52
C THR A 67 -8.52 -28.21 6.64
N TYR A 68 -9.77 -28.31 7.04
CA TYR A 68 -10.66 -27.18 7.26
C TYR A 68 -10.83 -26.97 8.75
N THR A 69 -10.58 -25.76 9.20
CA THR A 69 -10.73 -25.35 10.61
C THR A 69 -11.56 -24.09 10.67
N LEU A 70 -12.20 -23.85 11.81
CA LEU A 70 -12.85 -22.55 12.03
C LEU A 70 -11.81 -21.44 12.08
N ASP A 71 -12.20 -20.28 11.58
CA ASP A 71 -11.51 -19.01 11.77
C ASP A 71 -12.31 -18.17 12.77
N HIS A 72 -11.80 -17.01 13.17
CA HIS A 72 -12.32 -16.19 14.27
C HIS A 72 -13.85 -15.91 14.22
N LEU A 73 -14.39 -15.59 13.03
CA LEU A 73 -15.84 -15.38 12.87
C LEU A 73 -16.65 -16.67 12.90
N GLY A 74 -16.04 -17.79 12.53
CA GLY A 74 -16.66 -19.10 12.68
C GLY A 74 -16.76 -19.53 14.14
N GLU A 75 -15.72 -19.29 14.93
CA GLU A 75 -15.71 -19.52 16.39
C GLU A 75 -16.73 -18.63 17.09
N GLU A 76 -16.76 -17.32 16.76
CA GLU A 76 -17.74 -16.37 17.30
C GLU A 76 -19.18 -16.78 16.95
N ALA A 77 -19.42 -17.27 15.72
CA ALA A 77 -20.73 -17.74 15.30
C ALA A 77 -21.18 -19.01 16.02
N LEU A 78 -20.27 -19.87 16.49
CA LEU A 78 -20.62 -21.01 17.35
C LEU A 78 -21.07 -20.58 18.74
N GLU A 79 -20.48 -19.50 19.28
CA GLU A 79 -20.82 -18.99 20.61
C GLU A 79 -22.08 -18.12 20.61
N SER A 80 -22.20 -17.22 19.64
CA SER A 80 -23.25 -16.21 19.56
C SER A 80 -24.42 -16.55 18.64
N GLY A 81 -24.29 -17.63 17.84
CA GLY A 81 -25.22 -18.01 16.78
C GLY A 81 -24.91 -17.34 15.44
N LEU A 82 -25.16 -18.05 14.34
CA LEU A 82 -25.07 -17.50 12.97
C LEU A 82 -25.99 -16.28 12.84
N LEU A 83 -25.58 -15.28 12.08
CA LEU A 83 -26.38 -14.07 11.86
C LEU A 83 -27.77 -14.42 11.31
N GLU A 84 -27.85 -15.29 10.29
CA GLU A 84 -29.12 -15.79 9.76
C GLU A 84 -29.95 -16.56 10.79
N GLN A 85 -29.33 -17.28 11.71
CA GLN A 85 -30.01 -17.99 12.81
C GLN A 85 -30.63 -16.99 13.80
N ARG A 86 -29.87 -16.01 14.25
CA ARG A 86 -30.35 -14.98 15.19
C ARG A 86 -31.50 -14.17 14.60
N LEU A 87 -31.39 -13.78 13.33
CA LEU A 87 -32.46 -13.06 12.64
C LEU A 87 -33.70 -13.92 12.42
N TRP A 88 -33.50 -15.20 12.07
CA TRP A 88 -34.60 -16.14 11.87
C TRP A 88 -35.35 -16.42 13.18
N THR A 89 -34.66 -16.68 14.29
CA THR A 89 -35.23 -16.85 15.62
C THR A 89 -36.06 -15.63 16.02
N TRP A 90 -35.49 -14.43 15.89
CA TRP A 90 -36.21 -13.18 16.15
C TRP A 90 -37.46 -13.04 15.28
N MET A 91 -37.36 -13.40 13.98
CA MET A 91 -38.46 -13.30 13.04
C MET A 91 -39.63 -14.27 13.43
N CYS A 92 -39.30 -15.46 13.90
CA CYS A 92 -40.28 -16.45 14.36
C CYS A 92 -40.98 -16.05 15.67
N GLU A 93 -40.37 -15.19 16.51
CA GLU A 93 -40.96 -14.71 17.75
C GLU A 93 -41.94 -13.53 17.55
N GLN A 94 -42.00 -12.96 16.34
CA GLN A 94 -42.86 -11.82 16.04
C GLN A 94 -44.14 -12.27 15.32
N ASP A 95 -45.30 -11.73 15.73
CA ASP A 95 -46.58 -12.00 15.05
C ASP A 95 -46.62 -11.45 13.60
N SER A 96 -45.90 -10.34 13.34
CA SER A 96 -45.85 -9.67 12.03
C SER A 96 -44.47 -8.98 11.83
N PRO A 97 -43.42 -9.76 11.56
CA PRO A 97 -42.06 -9.21 11.48
C PRO A 97 -41.94 -8.19 10.36
N SER A 98 -41.65 -6.93 10.70
CA SER A 98 -41.45 -5.87 9.75
C SER A 98 -39.96 -5.52 9.57
N MET A 99 -39.63 -4.96 8.41
CA MET A 99 -38.30 -4.45 8.13
C MET A 99 -37.89 -3.35 9.11
N ALA A 100 -38.81 -2.49 9.52
CA ALA A 100 -38.54 -1.40 10.44
C ALA A 100 -38.24 -1.89 11.88
N ASP A 101 -38.89 -2.96 12.32
CA ASP A 101 -38.65 -3.56 13.62
C ASP A 101 -37.35 -4.37 13.66
N LEU A 102 -37.03 -5.04 12.58
CA LEU A 102 -35.73 -5.70 12.43
C LEU A 102 -34.56 -4.73 12.52
N GLN A 103 -34.66 -3.55 11.89
CA GLN A 103 -33.64 -2.49 11.97
C GLN A 103 -33.52 -1.84 13.36
N LYS A 104 -34.53 -2.00 14.25
CA LYS A 104 -34.45 -1.59 15.66
C LYS A 104 -33.87 -2.67 16.56
N ALA A 105 -34.11 -3.94 16.22
CA ALA A 105 -33.67 -5.09 17.01
C ALA A 105 -32.22 -5.47 16.78
N PHE A 106 -31.67 -5.19 15.58
CA PHE A 106 -30.31 -5.53 15.19
C PHE A 106 -29.55 -4.28 14.74
N GLU A 107 -28.25 -4.28 14.93
CA GLU A 107 -27.40 -3.19 14.52
C GLU A 107 -27.41 -3.01 12.98
N ARG A 108 -27.17 -1.80 12.51
CA ARG A 108 -27.27 -1.48 11.08
C ARG A 108 -26.34 -2.33 10.21
N HIS A 109 -25.17 -2.70 10.74
CA HIS A 109 -24.19 -3.54 10.05
C HIS A 109 -24.61 -5.04 10.00
N GLU A 110 -25.52 -5.51 10.86
CA GLU A 110 -26.07 -6.86 10.87
C GLU A 110 -27.37 -6.95 10.06
N ALA A 111 -28.28 -5.99 10.24
CA ALA A 111 -29.60 -6.01 9.62
C ALA A 111 -29.53 -6.03 8.07
N GLY A 112 -28.64 -5.26 7.48
CA GLY A 112 -28.47 -5.19 6.02
C GLY A 112 -27.99 -6.51 5.39
N PRO A 113 -26.83 -7.02 5.75
CA PRO A 113 -26.33 -8.33 5.28
C PRO A 113 -27.24 -9.49 5.64
N GLY A 114 -27.80 -9.49 6.86
CA GLY A 114 -28.67 -10.57 7.35
C GLY A 114 -29.93 -10.75 6.52
N ILE A 115 -30.55 -9.67 6.05
CA ILE A 115 -31.69 -9.77 5.12
C ILE A 115 -31.27 -10.42 3.80
N GLY A 116 -30.07 -10.12 3.31
CA GLY A 116 -29.53 -10.78 2.13
C GLY A 116 -29.40 -12.29 2.32
N LEU A 117 -28.98 -12.73 3.51
CA LEU A 117 -28.89 -14.14 3.87
C LEU A 117 -30.27 -14.78 3.99
N LEU A 118 -31.23 -14.15 4.66
CA LEU A 118 -32.60 -14.65 4.79
C LEU A 118 -33.31 -14.76 3.42
N LYS A 119 -33.10 -13.80 2.52
CA LYS A 119 -33.64 -13.87 1.16
C LYS A 119 -33.13 -15.08 0.38
N LYS A 120 -31.87 -15.45 0.54
CA LYS A 120 -31.29 -16.66 -0.06
C LYS A 120 -31.93 -17.95 0.50
N LEU A 121 -32.48 -17.88 1.70
CA LEU A 121 -33.20 -18.96 2.37
C LEU A 121 -34.71 -19.01 2.02
N GLY A 122 -35.19 -18.12 1.15
CA GLY A 122 -36.57 -18.08 0.72
C GLY A 122 -37.48 -17.14 1.53
N VAL A 123 -36.89 -16.23 2.34
CA VAL A 123 -37.65 -15.17 2.98
C VAL A 123 -37.87 -14.02 1.99
N SER A 124 -39.11 -13.60 1.84
CA SER A 124 -39.51 -12.49 0.95
C SER A 124 -39.99 -11.29 1.75
N LEU A 125 -39.81 -10.09 1.16
CA LEU A 125 -40.31 -8.85 1.69
C LEU A 125 -41.53 -8.40 0.88
N SER A 126 -42.74 -8.45 1.47
CA SER A 126 -43.96 -8.00 0.85
C SER A 126 -44.69 -6.99 1.73
N ASN A 127 -44.98 -5.81 1.20
CA ASN A 127 -45.63 -4.71 1.93
C ASN A 127 -44.94 -4.29 3.23
N GLY A 128 -43.59 -4.39 3.29
CA GLY A 128 -42.81 -4.06 4.49
C GLY A 128 -42.73 -5.20 5.54
N LEU A 129 -43.42 -6.32 5.31
CA LEU A 129 -43.39 -7.51 6.17
C LEU A 129 -42.49 -8.59 5.60
N LEU A 130 -41.77 -9.28 6.47
CA LEU A 130 -40.92 -10.42 6.16
C LEU A 130 -41.74 -11.70 6.28
N THR A 131 -41.80 -12.51 5.22
CA THR A 131 -42.52 -13.75 5.16
C THR A 131 -41.69 -14.86 4.52
N ALA A 132 -41.75 -16.07 5.08
CA ALA A 132 -41.15 -17.26 4.49
C ALA A 132 -42.22 -18.13 3.82
N ALA A 133 -41.96 -18.59 2.61
CA ALA A 133 -42.88 -19.47 1.89
C ALA A 133 -42.95 -20.87 2.54
N SER A 134 -41.84 -21.35 3.12
CA SER A 134 -41.72 -22.62 3.83
C SER A 134 -40.85 -22.41 5.08
N PRO A 135 -41.43 -22.07 6.24
CA PRO A 135 -40.70 -21.85 7.48
C PRO A 135 -39.85 -23.04 7.92
N ASP A 136 -40.39 -24.24 7.80
CA ASP A 136 -39.72 -25.51 8.19
C ASP A 136 -38.44 -25.72 7.35
N ALA A 137 -38.47 -25.46 6.05
CA ALA A 137 -37.30 -25.59 5.18
C ALA A 137 -36.20 -24.55 5.51
N VAL A 138 -36.58 -23.34 5.96
CA VAL A 138 -35.61 -22.31 6.41
C VAL A 138 -34.94 -22.77 7.69
N SER A 139 -35.70 -23.26 8.66
CA SER A 139 -35.19 -23.80 9.93
C SER A 139 -34.21 -24.95 9.67
N GLU A 140 -34.60 -25.90 8.83
CA GLU A 140 -33.80 -27.07 8.47
C GLU A 140 -32.43 -26.70 7.88
N VAL A 141 -32.38 -25.74 6.95
CA VAL A 141 -31.12 -25.26 6.37
C VAL A 141 -30.23 -24.55 7.39
N ILE A 142 -30.84 -23.76 8.29
CA ILE A 142 -30.10 -23.08 9.34
C ILE A 142 -29.49 -24.06 10.34
N GLU A 143 -30.30 -25.06 10.78
CA GLU A 143 -29.83 -26.12 11.68
C GLU A 143 -28.67 -26.90 11.05
N THR A 144 -28.79 -27.30 9.79
CA THR A 144 -27.71 -27.96 9.06
C THR A 144 -26.42 -27.15 9.04
N ARG A 145 -26.50 -25.82 8.86
CA ARG A 145 -25.34 -24.95 8.89
C ARG A 145 -24.69 -24.83 10.27
N VAL A 146 -25.50 -24.81 11.31
CA VAL A 146 -25.01 -24.79 12.70
C VAL A 146 -24.32 -26.09 13.05
N ASP A 147 -24.94 -27.23 12.71
CA ASP A 147 -24.38 -28.57 12.94
C ASP A 147 -23.06 -28.75 12.18
N PHE A 148 -23.00 -28.25 10.95
CA PHE A 148 -21.78 -28.32 10.16
C PHE A 148 -20.65 -27.45 10.76
N LEU A 149 -20.93 -26.23 11.27
CA LEU A 149 -19.94 -25.43 11.99
C LEU A 149 -19.46 -26.15 13.26
N GLN A 150 -20.36 -26.78 13.98
CA GLN A 150 -19.98 -27.56 15.17
C GLN A 150 -19.06 -28.73 14.79
N TYR A 151 -19.31 -29.39 13.64
CA TYR A 151 -18.46 -30.46 13.12
C TYR A 151 -17.06 -29.94 12.72
N LEU A 152 -16.96 -28.73 12.22
CA LEU A 152 -15.69 -28.11 11.86
C LEU A 152 -14.83 -27.68 13.08
N LYS A 153 -15.39 -27.68 14.29
CA LYS A 153 -14.72 -27.15 15.49
C LYS A 153 -13.37 -27.79 15.78
N ASP A 154 -13.27 -29.11 15.64
CA ASP A 154 -12.07 -29.88 15.93
C ASP A 154 -11.11 -30.00 14.73
N GLY A 155 -11.47 -29.37 13.60
CA GLY A 155 -10.76 -29.48 12.34
C GLY A 155 -11.05 -30.78 11.62
N ILE A 156 -11.37 -30.74 10.34
CA ILE A 156 -11.66 -31.91 9.53
C ILE A 156 -10.80 -31.98 8.28
N THR A 157 -10.45 -33.19 7.88
CA THR A 157 -9.77 -33.48 6.61
C THR A 157 -10.76 -33.76 5.48
N ASP A 158 -10.27 -33.74 4.23
CA ASP A 158 -11.09 -34.13 3.07
C ASP A 158 -11.75 -35.53 3.24
N GLU A 159 -11.09 -36.48 3.90
CA GLU A 159 -11.63 -37.81 4.18
C GLU A 159 -12.80 -37.73 5.16
N LEU A 160 -12.65 -37.03 6.27
CA LEU A 160 -13.73 -36.85 7.26
C LEU A 160 -14.87 -36.01 6.69
N LEU A 161 -14.60 -35.10 5.78
CA LEU A 161 -15.63 -34.35 5.06
C LEU A 161 -16.49 -35.30 4.21
N ASN A 162 -15.88 -36.26 3.55
CA ASN A 162 -16.60 -37.30 2.79
C ASN A 162 -17.42 -38.24 3.71
N ASP A 163 -16.89 -38.55 4.89
CA ASP A 163 -17.62 -39.37 5.88
C ASP A 163 -18.88 -38.67 6.39
N TRP A 164 -18.86 -37.34 6.55
CA TRP A 164 -20.03 -36.54 6.93
C TRP A 164 -21.13 -36.60 5.85
N MET A 165 -20.77 -36.76 4.56
CA MET A 165 -21.72 -36.96 3.45
C MET A 165 -22.35 -38.35 3.45
N ILE A 166 -21.62 -39.38 3.91
CA ILE A 166 -22.05 -40.80 3.86
C ILE A 166 -22.93 -41.16 5.05
N ASN A 167 -22.67 -40.58 6.22
CA ASN A 167 -23.41 -40.79 7.47
C ASN A 167 -23.94 -39.44 8.02
N PRO A 168 -24.88 -38.80 7.33
CA PRO A 168 -25.58 -37.70 7.97
C PRO A 168 -26.34 -38.29 9.16
N GLY A 169 -26.04 -37.89 10.40
CA GLY A 169 -26.85 -38.22 11.57
C GLY A 169 -28.32 -37.85 11.31
N ASP A 170 -29.22 -37.99 12.30
CA ASP A 170 -30.64 -37.66 12.16
C ASP A 170 -30.99 -36.20 11.74
N GLY A 171 -30.03 -35.45 11.17
CA GLY A 171 -30.13 -34.07 10.69
C GLY A 171 -30.36 -33.95 9.17
N PRO A 172 -30.76 -32.76 8.71
CA PRO A 172 -31.08 -32.47 7.32
C PRO A 172 -29.90 -32.69 6.38
N ILE A 173 -30.16 -33.31 5.26
CA ILE A 173 -29.19 -33.74 4.24
C ILE A 173 -28.63 -32.48 3.54
N GLY A 174 -27.44 -32.00 3.97
CA GLY A 174 -26.67 -30.99 3.25
C GLY A 174 -25.50 -31.64 2.52
N ASN A 175 -25.14 -31.12 1.35
CA ASN A 175 -23.89 -31.49 0.67
C ASN A 175 -22.74 -30.80 1.39
N ALA A 176 -21.80 -31.57 1.97
CA ALA A 176 -20.66 -31.00 2.72
C ALA A 176 -19.77 -30.07 1.85
N GLU A 177 -19.64 -30.37 0.55
CA GLU A 177 -18.91 -29.50 -0.37
C GLU A 177 -19.59 -28.12 -0.52
N GLU A 178 -20.92 -28.09 -0.64
CA GLU A 178 -21.68 -26.84 -0.72
C GLU A 178 -21.60 -26.05 0.58
N LEU A 179 -21.56 -26.71 1.73
CA LEU A 179 -21.42 -26.06 3.03
C LEU A 179 -20.00 -25.50 3.24
N ILE A 180 -18.98 -26.24 2.83
CA ILE A 180 -17.60 -25.73 2.83
C ILE A 180 -17.47 -24.52 1.89
N GLU A 181 -18.02 -24.59 0.68
CA GLU A 181 -18.02 -23.47 -0.26
C GLU A 181 -18.76 -22.26 0.31
N TYR A 182 -19.93 -22.50 0.91
CA TYR A 182 -20.72 -21.46 1.56
C TYR A 182 -19.92 -20.73 2.65
N PHE A 183 -19.30 -21.47 3.58
CA PHE A 183 -18.55 -20.86 4.67
C PHE A 183 -17.19 -20.30 4.21
N SER A 184 -16.53 -20.92 3.25
CA SER A 184 -15.28 -20.40 2.67
C SER A 184 -15.49 -19.09 1.89
N SER A 185 -16.69 -18.89 1.31
CA SER A 185 -17.06 -17.64 0.65
C SER A 185 -17.26 -16.46 1.63
N ARG A 186 -17.38 -16.76 2.94
CA ARG A 186 -17.54 -15.79 4.02
C ARG A 186 -16.20 -15.59 4.71
N ALA A 187 -15.52 -14.49 4.40
CA ALA A 187 -14.20 -14.19 4.97
C ALA A 187 -14.22 -14.31 6.50
N GLY A 188 -13.24 -15.01 7.07
CA GLY A 188 -13.07 -15.20 8.50
C GLY A 188 -13.92 -16.32 9.14
N PHE A 189 -14.68 -17.12 8.38
CA PHE A 189 -15.46 -18.24 8.91
C PHE A 189 -14.70 -19.56 8.93
N VAL A 190 -14.06 -19.91 7.81
CA VAL A 190 -13.34 -21.18 7.65
C VAL A 190 -11.98 -20.92 7.05
N LYS A 191 -10.96 -21.54 7.62
CA LYS A 191 -9.59 -21.54 7.15
C LYS A 191 -9.27 -22.90 6.53
N ARG A 192 -8.83 -22.88 5.28
CA ARG A 192 -8.33 -24.04 4.57
C ARG A 192 -6.82 -24.10 4.67
N LEU A 193 -6.30 -25.20 5.17
CA LEU A 193 -4.88 -25.52 5.24
C LEU A 193 -4.59 -26.66 4.27
N GLU A 194 -3.84 -26.36 3.21
CA GLU A 194 -3.39 -27.36 2.25
C GLU A 194 -2.09 -28.00 2.75
N ARG A 195 -2.07 -29.33 2.83
CA ARG A 195 -0.92 -30.12 3.21
C ARG A 195 -0.56 -31.07 2.08
N THR A 196 0.70 -31.05 1.68
CA THR A 196 1.26 -31.97 0.69
C THR A 196 2.15 -32.96 1.41
N GLU A 197 1.78 -34.22 1.40
CA GLU A 197 2.61 -35.33 1.88
C GLU A 197 3.34 -35.95 0.70
N ARG A 198 4.64 -36.24 0.91
CA ARG A 198 5.52 -36.80 -0.11
C ARG A 198 6.09 -38.11 0.37
N VAL A 199 6.01 -39.12 -0.50
CA VAL A 199 6.60 -40.44 -0.29
C VAL A 199 7.57 -40.70 -1.45
N PHE A 200 8.79 -41.12 -1.12
CA PHE A 200 9.84 -41.40 -2.06
C PHE A 200 9.99 -42.92 -2.25
N LEU A 201 9.75 -43.41 -3.45
CA LEU A 201 9.80 -44.82 -3.81
C LEU A 201 11.06 -45.10 -4.62
N LEU A 202 11.83 -46.12 -4.21
CA LEU A 202 12.93 -46.60 -5.01
C LEU A 202 12.41 -47.38 -6.21
N THR A 203 12.86 -47.08 -7.41
CA THR A 203 12.50 -47.80 -8.64
C THR A 203 13.40 -49.02 -8.84
N GLU A 204 13.00 -49.96 -9.73
CA GLU A 204 13.85 -51.08 -10.13
C GLU A 204 15.22 -50.60 -10.67
N LYS A 205 15.21 -49.55 -11.49
CA LYS A 205 16.44 -48.90 -12.00
C LYS A 205 17.30 -48.29 -10.90
N GLY A 206 16.67 -47.75 -9.86
CA GLY A 206 17.34 -47.21 -8.69
C GLY A 206 18.00 -48.33 -7.85
N ASP A 207 17.31 -49.47 -7.71
CA ASP A 207 17.85 -50.60 -6.98
C ASP A 207 19.08 -51.26 -7.67
N GLU A 208 19.11 -51.21 -8.99
CA GLU A 208 20.24 -51.72 -9.81
C GLU A 208 21.39 -50.73 -9.95
N TYR A 209 21.29 -49.53 -9.36
CA TYR A 209 22.33 -48.49 -9.50
C TYR A 209 23.65 -48.92 -8.86
N PRO A 210 24.80 -48.71 -9.52
CA PRO A 210 26.11 -49.16 -9.02
C PRO A 210 26.50 -48.44 -7.74
N ARG A 211 26.65 -49.17 -6.64
CA ARG A 211 27.00 -48.62 -5.32
C ARG A 211 28.36 -47.93 -5.28
N GLU A 212 29.29 -48.37 -6.11
CA GLU A 212 30.63 -47.79 -6.26
C GLU A 212 30.55 -46.36 -6.78
N SER A 213 29.52 -46.02 -7.52
CA SER A 213 29.25 -44.65 -8.07
C SER A 213 28.59 -43.71 -7.04
N LEU A 214 28.29 -44.17 -5.83
CA LEU A 214 27.68 -43.38 -4.76
C LEU A 214 28.72 -42.78 -3.78
N GLU A 215 30.03 -43.00 -3.99
CA GLU A 215 31.03 -42.34 -3.19
C GLU A 215 30.94 -40.84 -3.23
N TYR A 216 31.13 -40.18 -2.09
CA TYR A 216 31.06 -38.74 -1.97
C TYR A 216 32.20 -38.08 -2.73
N VAL A 217 31.88 -37.28 -3.70
CA VAL A 217 32.83 -36.47 -4.47
C VAL A 217 32.73 -35.02 -4.01
N SER A 218 33.87 -34.42 -3.68
CA SER A 218 33.93 -33.01 -3.31
C SER A 218 33.82 -32.16 -4.60
N ILE A 219 32.57 -31.80 -4.96
CA ILE A 219 32.29 -30.93 -6.11
C ILE A 219 32.38 -29.48 -5.68
N VAL A 220 33.25 -28.72 -6.33
CA VAL A 220 33.41 -27.29 -6.11
C VAL A 220 32.42 -26.53 -7.00
N SER A 221 31.51 -25.78 -6.37
CA SER A 221 30.51 -24.94 -7.05
C SER A 221 30.93 -23.47 -7.13
N GLU A 222 31.83 -23.03 -6.24
CA GLU A 222 32.29 -21.64 -6.16
C GLU A 222 33.81 -21.58 -6.02
N ILE A 223 34.46 -20.76 -6.84
CA ILE A 223 35.90 -20.57 -6.81
C ILE A 223 36.19 -19.33 -5.95
N THR A 224 36.75 -19.55 -4.75
CA THR A 224 37.17 -18.45 -3.87
C THR A 224 38.65 -18.07 -4.12
N PRO A 225 39.08 -16.85 -3.77
CA PRO A 225 40.49 -16.44 -3.84
C PRO A 225 41.41 -17.37 -3.05
N GLU A 226 41.00 -17.83 -1.87
CA GLU A 226 41.77 -18.75 -1.05
C GLU A 226 41.90 -20.13 -1.68
N PHE A 227 40.88 -20.59 -2.38
CA PHE A 227 40.90 -21.85 -3.12
C PHE A 227 41.90 -21.82 -4.29
N LEU A 228 41.97 -20.69 -4.99
CA LEU A 228 42.96 -20.47 -6.06
C LEU A 228 44.39 -20.40 -5.52
N GLN A 229 44.60 -19.67 -4.39
CA GLN A 229 45.91 -19.48 -3.78
C GLN A 229 46.52 -20.79 -3.24
N LYS A 230 45.68 -21.72 -2.77
CA LYS A 230 46.12 -23.01 -2.22
C LYS A 230 46.24 -24.13 -3.27
N ASP A 231 46.19 -23.79 -4.54
CA ASP A 231 46.21 -24.77 -5.66
C ASP A 231 45.10 -25.84 -5.58
N GLY A 232 44.06 -25.61 -4.80
CA GLY A 232 42.95 -26.56 -4.54
C GLY A 232 42.21 -26.95 -5.84
N TRP A 233 42.24 -26.06 -6.81
CA TRP A 233 41.60 -26.26 -8.11
C TRP A 233 42.22 -27.35 -8.95
N LYS A 234 43.50 -27.74 -8.73
CA LYS A 234 44.22 -28.73 -9.54
C LYS A 234 43.66 -30.14 -9.39
N ASN A 235 43.08 -30.46 -8.23
CA ASN A 235 42.55 -31.79 -7.92
C ASN A 235 41.06 -31.77 -7.56
N ALA A 236 40.37 -30.67 -7.90
CA ALA A 236 38.94 -30.52 -7.58
C ALA A 236 38.09 -30.92 -8.80
N GLU A 237 37.00 -31.59 -8.53
CA GLU A 237 35.95 -31.79 -9.52
C GLU A 237 34.99 -30.57 -9.44
N PHE A 238 34.79 -29.94 -10.60
CA PHE A 238 33.91 -28.76 -10.69
C PHE A 238 32.51 -29.17 -11.12
N ARG A 239 31.53 -28.50 -10.56
CA ARG A 239 30.13 -28.64 -11.01
C ARG A 239 30.08 -28.30 -12.51
N ALA A 240 29.47 -29.19 -13.30
CA ALA A 240 29.24 -28.93 -14.70
C ALA A 240 28.42 -27.64 -14.88
N PHE A 241 28.92 -26.74 -15.72
CA PHE A 241 28.23 -25.47 -16.01
C PHE A 241 27.21 -25.72 -17.12
N ASP A 242 25.93 -25.61 -16.75
CA ASP A 242 24.82 -25.71 -17.70
C ASP A 242 24.32 -24.31 -18.06
N VAL A 243 24.56 -23.89 -19.31
CA VAL A 243 24.14 -22.60 -19.85
C VAL A 243 22.61 -22.51 -20.08
N THR A 244 21.91 -23.64 -20.04
CA THR A 244 20.47 -23.70 -20.25
C THR A 244 19.66 -23.53 -18.96
N LEU A 245 20.33 -23.65 -17.79
CA LEU A 245 19.69 -23.39 -16.52
C LEU A 245 19.29 -21.92 -16.43
N GLU A 246 18.01 -21.68 -16.24
CA GLU A 246 17.51 -20.34 -15.93
C GLU A 246 18.15 -19.85 -14.63
N ALA A 247 18.96 -18.79 -14.72
CA ALA A 247 19.45 -18.11 -13.54
C ALA A 247 18.24 -17.51 -12.80
N THR A 248 18.22 -17.68 -11.48
CA THR A 248 17.21 -17.01 -10.65
C THR A 248 17.31 -15.52 -10.94
N THR A 249 16.32 -14.98 -11.63
CA THR A 249 16.27 -13.54 -11.93
C THR A 249 16.23 -12.79 -10.60
N PRO A 250 17.23 -11.95 -10.29
CA PRO A 250 17.20 -11.19 -9.07
C PRO A 250 15.95 -10.30 -9.08
N ARG A 251 15.15 -10.39 -8.02
CA ARG A 251 14.01 -9.50 -7.85
C ARG A 251 14.55 -8.13 -7.49
N THR A 252 14.84 -7.33 -8.51
CA THR A 252 15.24 -5.94 -8.31
C THR A 252 14.02 -5.14 -7.87
N GLY A 253 14.19 -4.35 -6.83
CA GLY A 253 13.23 -3.32 -6.45
C GLY A 253 13.19 -2.24 -7.53
N ARG A 254 12.10 -1.47 -7.58
CA ARG A 254 11.99 -0.25 -8.37
C ARG A 254 11.40 0.86 -7.50
N SER A 255 11.78 2.09 -7.79
CA SER A 255 11.21 3.25 -7.13
C SER A 255 9.72 3.37 -7.41
N HIS A 256 8.97 3.84 -6.42
CA HIS A 256 7.58 4.22 -6.63
C HIS A 256 7.50 5.32 -7.71
N PRO A 257 6.52 5.32 -8.64
CA PRO A 257 6.42 6.32 -9.70
C PRO A 257 6.42 7.77 -9.21
N MET A 258 5.79 8.01 -8.06
CA MET A 258 5.83 9.33 -7.40
C MET A 258 7.25 9.75 -7.03
N GLN A 259 8.05 8.84 -6.46
CA GLN A 259 9.43 9.14 -6.09
C GLN A 259 10.28 9.46 -7.33
N ALA A 260 10.14 8.69 -8.40
CA ALA A 260 10.83 8.96 -9.65
C ALA A 260 10.44 10.34 -10.24
N LEU A 261 9.16 10.71 -10.14
CA LEU A 261 8.68 12.03 -10.57
C LEU A 261 9.25 13.16 -9.70
N ILE A 262 9.27 12.99 -8.37
CA ILE A 262 9.88 13.95 -7.44
C ILE A 262 11.35 14.18 -7.79
N GLU A 263 12.12 13.11 -7.97
CA GLU A 263 13.54 13.20 -8.34
C GLU A 263 13.74 13.92 -9.69
N ARG A 264 12.87 13.67 -10.65
CA ARG A 264 12.91 14.37 -11.94
C ARG A 264 12.62 15.87 -11.79
N ILE A 265 11.62 16.24 -10.99
CA ILE A 265 11.28 17.63 -10.70
C ILE A 265 12.46 18.34 -10.02
N ARG A 266 13.06 17.70 -9.00
CA ARG A 266 14.26 18.19 -8.32
C ARG A 266 15.39 18.45 -9.29
N SER A 267 15.69 17.45 -10.14
CA SER A 267 16.74 17.57 -11.15
C SER A 267 16.51 18.76 -12.10
N VAL A 268 15.25 18.97 -12.54
CA VAL A 268 14.92 20.10 -13.42
C VAL A 268 15.18 21.45 -12.74
N PHE A 269 14.76 21.63 -11.47
CA PHE A 269 15.02 22.90 -10.76
C PHE A 269 16.50 23.10 -10.47
N LEU A 270 17.23 22.05 -10.08
CA LEU A 270 18.68 22.11 -9.87
C LEU A 270 19.43 22.51 -11.17
N GLU A 271 19.05 21.93 -12.32
CA GLU A 271 19.57 22.31 -13.63
C GLU A 271 19.24 23.78 -14.02
N MET A 272 18.11 24.31 -13.53
CA MET A 272 17.74 25.71 -13.73
C MET A 272 18.43 26.66 -12.75
N GLY A 273 19.30 26.15 -11.87
CA GLY A 273 20.10 26.94 -10.94
C GLY A 273 19.39 27.28 -9.63
N PHE A 274 18.38 26.50 -9.23
CA PHE A 274 17.71 26.61 -7.94
C PHE A 274 18.37 25.74 -6.88
N SER A 275 18.24 26.13 -5.61
CA SER A 275 18.61 25.33 -4.44
C SER A 275 17.35 24.80 -3.74
N GLU A 276 17.37 23.55 -3.26
CA GLU A 276 16.23 22.94 -2.57
C GLU A 276 16.19 23.35 -1.11
N LEU A 277 14.99 23.66 -0.62
CA LEU A 277 14.68 23.91 0.79
C LEU A 277 13.85 22.78 1.35
N VAL A 278 14.17 22.38 2.59
CA VAL A 278 13.42 21.39 3.37
C VAL A 278 13.20 21.97 4.76
N ASP A 279 12.01 21.80 5.30
CA ASP A 279 11.64 22.31 6.62
C ASP A 279 10.59 21.42 7.28
N ASP A 280 10.31 21.65 8.57
CA ASP A 280 9.40 20.86 9.38
C ASP A 280 7.94 20.99 8.92
N TYR A 281 7.18 19.90 9.11
CA TYR A 281 5.75 19.87 8.81
C TYR A 281 4.91 20.66 9.80
N VAL A 282 5.37 20.74 11.05
CA VAL A 282 4.69 21.47 12.12
C VAL A 282 5.14 22.91 12.12
N GLN A 283 4.19 23.79 11.85
CA GLN A 283 4.46 25.23 11.71
C GLN A 283 3.50 26.05 12.60
N SER A 284 3.87 27.30 12.85
CA SER A 284 2.96 28.26 13.48
C SER A 284 2.00 28.85 12.44
N ALA A 285 0.79 29.21 12.89
CA ALA A 285 -0.14 29.95 12.05
C ALA A 285 0.43 31.30 11.59
N GLY A 286 1.33 31.89 12.37
CA GLY A 286 2.07 33.10 12.02
C GLY A 286 2.89 32.93 10.75
N TRP A 287 3.82 32.00 10.72
CA TRP A 287 4.62 31.73 9.54
C TRP A 287 3.83 31.16 8.37
N ASN A 288 2.88 30.27 8.66
CA ASN A 288 2.09 29.63 7.60
C ASN A 288 1.08 30.57 6.93
N MET A 289 0.59 31.61 7.62
CA MET A 289 -0.49 32.46 7.11
C MET A 289 -0.25 33.95 7.31
N ASP A 290 0.14 34.41 8.53
CA ASP A 290 0.27 35.86 8.81
C ASP A 290 1.41 36.48 8.01
N ALA A 291 2.56 35.79 7.91
CA ALA A 291 3.70 36.21 7.10
C ALA A 291 3.36 36.39 5.62
N LEU A 292 2.31 35.71 5.15
CA LEU A 292 1.78 35.82 3.77
C LEU A 292 0.60 36.80 3.68
N PHE A 293 0.40 37.63 4.68
CA PHE A 293 -0.67 38.61 4.69
C PHE A 293 -2.08 38.00 4.48
N ILE A 294 -2.30 36.75 4.92
CA ILE A 294 -3.62 36.13 4.90
C ILE A 294 -4.39 36.59 6.14
N PRO A 295 -5.55 37.28 6.01
CA PRO A 295 -6.29 37.80 7.15
C PRO A 295 -6.68 36.72 8.16
N GLN A 296 -6.78 37.08 9.46
CA GLN A 296 -7.05 36.09 10.52
C GLN A 296 -8.47 35.53 10.51
N ASP A 297 -9.38 36.15 9.81
CA ASP A 297 -10.75 35.73 9.55
C ASP A 297 -10.93 35.02 8.19
N HIS A 298 -9.83 34.74 7.48
CA HIS A 298 -9.91 34.05 6.19
C HIS A 298 -10.42 32.60 6.35
N PRO A 299 -11.36 32.15 5.51
CA PRO A 299 -11.96 30.79 5.62
C PRO A 299 -10.94 29.65 5.65
N ALA A 300 -9.81 29.76 4.94
CA ALA A 300 -8.76 28.76 4.95
C ALA A 300 -8.14 28.49 6.34
N ARG A 301 -8.32 29.39 7.30
CA ARG A 301 -7.87 29.23 8.69
C ARG A 301 -8.86 28.45 9.56
N GLU A 302 -10.06 28.20 9.07
CA GLU A 302 -11.05 27.45 9.83
C GLU A 302 -10.62 26.01 10.07
N MET A 303 -11.11 25.40 11.15
CA MET A 303 -10.80 24.01 11.48
C MET A 303 -11.25 23.01 10.39
N GLN A 304 -12.01 23.45 9.41
CA GLN A 304 -12.46 22.64 8.28
C GLN A 304 -11.37 22.45 7.24
N ASP A 305 -10.45 23.43 7.06
CA ASP A 305 -9.44 23.43 6.02
C ASP A 305 -8.01 23.24 6.53
N THR A 306 -7.76 23.49 7.84
CA THR A 306 -6.44 23.43 8.46
C THR A 306 -6.42 22.41 9.60
N PHE A 307 -5.36 21.59 9.68
CA PHE A 307 -5.10 20.70 10.82
C PHE A 307 -4.32 21.45 11.90
N TYR A 308 -5.02 21.98 12.88
CA TYR A 308 -4.41 22.49 14.11
C TYR A 308 -4.06 21.34 15.04
N LEU A 309 -2.96 21.48 15.77
CA LEU A 309 -2.47 20.47 16.69
C LEU A 309 -2.92 20.77 18.12
N ASP A 310 -3.16 19.69 18.87
CA ASP A 310 -3.45 19.76 20.32
C ASP A 310 -2.14 19.72 21.12
N GLU A 311 -1.10 19.03 20.59
CA GLU A 311 0.22 18.92 21.23
C GLU A 311 1.33 18.89 20.17
N PRO A 312 2.21 19.93 20.10
CA PRO A 312 2.08 21.20 20.82
C PRO A 312 0.90 22.04 20.31
N ALA A 313 0.13 22.65 21.23
CA ALA A 313 -0.97 23.53 20.82
C ALA A 313 -0.47 24.88 20.28
N SER A 314 0.73 25.30 20.66
CA SER A 314 1.33 26.57 20.26
C SER A 314 2.84 26.47 20.08
N ILE A 315 3.37 27.35 19.24
CA ILE A 315 4.80 27.52 18.96
C ILE A 315 5.20 28.92 19.39
N ASN A 316 6.34 29.04 20.07
CA ASN A 316 6.89 30.33 20.44
C ASN A 316 7.38 31.07 19.19
N LEU A 317 6.95 32.29 19.04
CA LEU A 317 7.35 33.21 17.98
C LEU A 317 8.06 34.42 18.58
N ASP A 318 8.95 35.01 17.79
CA ASP A 318 9.58 36.26 18.13
C ASP A 318 8.54 37.38 18.26
N GLU A 319 8.60 38.14 19.37
CA GLU A 319 7.62 39.18 19.65
C GLU A 319 7.70 40.34 18.67
N ASP A 320 8.92 40.69 18.21
CA ASP A 320 9.15 41.76 17.24
C ASP A 320 8.52 41.40 15.89
N VAL A 321 8.68 40.14 15.46
CA VAL A 321 8.09 39.65 14.21
C VAL A 321 6.55 39.65 14.30
N MET A 322 6.01 39.22 15.41
CA MET A 322 4.54 39.26 15.61
C MET A 322 4.00 40.68 15.64
N GLN A 323 4.74 41.62 16.21
CA GLN A 323 4.34 43.02 16.23
C GLN A 323 4.40 43.65 14.83
N LEU A 324 5.38 43.26 13.99
CA LEU A 324 5.43 43.64 12.58
C LEU A 324 4.19 43.13 11.83
N TRP A 325 3.87 41.85 11.95
CA TRP A 325 2.66 41.30 11.31
C TRP A 325 1.39 41.97 11.78
N LYS A 326 1.27 42.22 13.10
CA LYS A 326 0.16 42.97 13.65
C LYS A 326 -0.03 44.32 12.98
N ASN A 327 1.04 45.12 12.91
CA ASN A 327 0.99 46.45 12.30
C ASN A 327 0.60 46.40 10.82
N ILE A 328 1.15 45.42 10.08
CA ILE A 328 0.84 45.21 8.66
C ILE A 328 -0.63 44.81 8.47
N HIS A 329 -1.11 43.86 9.25
CA HIS A 329 -2.50 43.37 9.12
C HIS A 329 -3.54 44.42 9.53
N GLU A 330 -3.28 45.17 10.60
CA GLU A 330 -4.21 46.18 11.09
C GLU A 330 -4.19 47.48 10.26
N HIS A 331 -3.01 47.92 9.83
CA HIS A 331 -2.81 49.27 9.28
C HIS A 331 -1.98 49.33 7.99
N GLY A 332 -1.48 48.19 7.48
CA GLY A 332 -0.62 48.15 6.29
C GLY A 332 0.85 48.50 6.53
N GLY A 333 1.25 48.87 7.75
CA GLY A 333 2.62 49.27 8.06
C GLY A 333 3.11 50.45 7.25
N GLU A 334 4.30 50.34 6.69
CA GLU A 334 4.92 51.36 5.82
C GLU A 334 4.72 51.08 4.33
N THR A 335 3.99 50.04 3.94
CA THR A 335 3.84 49.55 2.56
C THR A 335 2.91 50.44 1.70
N GLY A 336 2.29 51.46 2.26
CA GLY A 336 1.27 52.26 1.59
C GLY A 336 -0.12 51.62 1.51
N SER A 337 -0.26 50.43 2.07
CA SER A 337 -1.52 49.70 2.22
C SER A 337 -2.28 50.19 3.46
N THR A 338 -3.57 49.92 3.52
CA THR A 338 -4.41 50.16 4.73
C THR A 338 -4.52 48.95 5.61
N GLY A 339 -3.85 47.83 5.28
CA GLY A 339 -4.06 46.57 5.94
C GLY A 339 -5.45 45.97 5.66
N TRP A 340 -5.81 44.94 6.44
CA TRP A 340 -7.15 44.35 6.39
C TRP A 340 -8.15 45.09 7.29
N GLY A 341 -7.66 45.90 8.23
CA GLY A 341 -8.46 46.45 9.32
C GLY A 341 -8.81 45.37 10.37
N GLY A 342 -9.51 45.78 11.41
CA GLY A 342 -9.86 44.86 12.49
C GLY A 342 -8.72 44.64 13.49
N SER A 343 -8.92 43.74 14.45
CA SER A 343 -7.96 43.44 15.50
C SER A 343 -7.17 42.18 15.19
N TYR A 344 -5.86 42.25 15.31
CA TYR A 344 -4.97 41.11 15.16
C TYR A 344 -4.67 40.45 16.51
N SER A 345 -4.74 39.11 16.55
CA SER A 345 -4.48 38.30 17.75
C SER A 345 -3.14 37.56 17.63
N THR A 346 -2.20 37.85 18.52
CA THR A 346 -0.91 37.14 18.60
C THR A 346 -1.08 35.68 19.06
N ASP A 347 -2.14 35.37 19.81
CA ASP A 347 -2.43 33.99 20.24
C ASP A 347 -2.84 33.11 19.05
N VAL A 348 -3.56 33.67 18.09
CA VAL A 348 -3.91 32.99 16.84
C VAL A 348 -2.65 32.67 16.04
N SER A 349 -1.69 33.58 15.98
CA SER A 349 -0.42 33.40 15.26
C SER A 349 0.45 32.28 15.85
N LYS A 350 0.39 32.11 17.17
CA LYS A 350 1.16 31.07 17.88
C LYS A 350 0.59 29.66 17.73
N ARG A 351 -0.63 29.51 17.25
CA ARG A 351 -1.25 28.17 17.13
C ARG A 351 -0.41 27.28 16.23
N ALA A 352 -0.15 26.05 16.71
CA ALA A 352 0.55 25.05 15.93
C ALA A 352 -0.40 24.33 14.95
N LEU A 353 0.09 24.08 13.75
CA LEU A 353 -0.65 23.42 12.69
C LEU A 353 0.28 22.57 11.80
N LEU A 354 -0.29 21.66 11.03
CA LEU A 354 0.39 21.06 9.90
C LEU A 354 0.36 22.04 8.73
N ARG A 355 1.51 22.33 8.13
CA ARG A 355 1.64 23.32 7.05
C ARG A 355 0.67 23.04 5.90
N THR A 356 -0.04 24.05 5.44
CA THR A 356 -1.02 23.94 4.35
C THR A 356 -0.40 24.18 2.96
N HIS A 357 0.83 24.65 2.93
CA HIS A 357 1.66 24.91 1.73
C HIS A 357 3.14 24.96 2.12
N THR A 358 4.00 24.74 1.15
CA THR A 358 5.46 24.84 1.34
C THR A 358 5.99 26.27 1.21
N THR A 359 5.13 27.26 0.94
CA THR A 359 5.49 28.70 0.95
C THR A 359 5.99 29.15 2.33
N VAL A 360 5.62 28.43 3.40
CA VAL A 360 6.16 28.67 4.74
C VAL A 360 7.69 28.52 4.77
N ASN A 361 8.25 27.55 4.04
CA ASN A 361 9.69 27.33 3.97
C ASN A 361 10.39 28.51 3.26
N THR A 362 9.80 28.97 2.16
CA THR A 362 10.39 30.05 1.34
C THR A 362 10.29 31.41 2.03
N ILE A 363 9.21 31.69 2.78
CA ILE A 363 9.07 32.94 3.51
C ILE A 363 10.02 33.01 4.73
N GLN A 364 10.23 31.89 5.42
CA GLN A 364 11.21 31.79 6.51
C GLN A 364 12.64 31.98 5.98
N TYR A 365 12.97 31.30 4.87
CA TYR A 365 14.25 31.48 4.20
C TYR A 365 14.49 32.95 3.81
N LEU A 366 13.48 33.63 3.27
CA LEU A 366 13.56 35.05 2.93
C LEU A 366 13.79 35.96 4.16
N ALA A 367 13.16 35.62 5.30
CA ALA A 367 13.35 36.34 6.55
C ALA A 367 14.79 36.22 7.07
N GLU A 368 15.44 35.10 6.86
CA GLU A 368 16.83 34.84 7.24
C GLU A 368 17.83 35.48 6.25
N HIS A 369 17.44 35.64 4.97
CA HIS A 369 18.29 36.08 3.87
C HIS A 369 17.71 37.30 3.11
N PRO A 370 17.33 38.40 3.79
CA PRO A 370 16.53 39.46 3.18
C PRO A 370 17.25 40.29 2.10
N LYS A 371 18.57 40.19 2.00
CA LYS A 371 19.41 41.00 1.10
C LYS A 371 20.11 40.17 0.01
N GLU A 372 19.96 38.87 0.03
CA GLU A 372 20.68 37.99 -0.87
C GLU A 372 19.78 37.57 -2.04
N ALA A 373 20.21 37.82 -3.27
CA ALA A 373 19.50 37.30 -4.42
C ALA A 373 19.46 35.77 -4.34
N CYS A 374 18.27 35.20 -4.52
CA CYS A 374 18.09 33.76 -4.38
C CYS A 374 17.12 33.17 -5.41
N ARG A 375 17.33 31.90 -5.71
CA ARG A 375 16.44 31.02 -6.46
C ARG A 375 16.33 29.73 -5.68
N VAL A 376 15.22 29.54 -5.00
CA VAL A 376 15.01 28.39 -4.14
C VAL A 376 13.69 27.71 -4.45
N PHE A 377 13.63 26.40 -4.22
CA PHE A 377 12.42 25.62 -4.38
C PHE A 377 12.25 24.61 -3.26
N SER A 378 11.04 24.12 -3.08
CA SER A 378 10.70 23.02 -2.16
C SER A 378 9.74 22.06 -2.84
N VAL A 379 9.96 20.77 -2.67
CA VAL A 379 9.04 19.71 -3.11
C VAL A 379 8.77 18.83 -1.91
N ASP A 380 7.64 19.06 -1.25
CA ASP A 380 7.37 18.35 -0.01
C ASP A 380 5.86 18.28 0.29
N ARG A 381 5.53 17.54 1.34
CA ARG A 381 4.15 17.29 1.77
C ARG A 381 3.51 18.52 2.40
N VAL A 382 2.24 18.67 2.12
CA VAL A 382 1.35 19.67 2.70
C VAL A 382 0.04 19.00 3.11
N PHE A 383 -0.68 19.64 4.04
CA PHE A 383 -1.82 19.03 4.71
C PHE A 383 -3.01 19.98 4.67
N ARG A 384 -4.15 19.50 4.16
CA ARG A 384 -5.41 20.25 4.12
C ARG A 384 -6.56 19.34 4.53
N LYS A 385 -7.41 19.80 5.40
CA LYS A 385 -8.54 19.01 5.91
C LYS A 385 -9.68 18.96 4.88
N GLU A 386 -9.37 18.47 3.70
CA GLU A 386 -10.31 18.33 2.60
C GLU A 386 -10.98 16.95 2.62
N ALA A 387 -12.18 16.85 2.06
CA ALA A 387 -12.83 15.56 1.85
C ALA A 387 -12.11 14.77 0.76
N ILE A 388 -11.84 13.49 1.02
CA ILE A 388 -11.17 12.60 0.06
C ILE A 388 -12.10 12.33 -1.11
N ASP A 389 -11.68 12.72 -2.30
CA ASP A 389 -12.35 12.41 -3.56
C ASP A 389 -11.36 12.03 -4.67
N ARG A 390 -11.77 12.05 -5.93
CA ARG A 390 -10.93 11.70 -7.08
C ARG A 390 -9.83 12.71 -7.36
N THR A 391 -9.89 13.90 -6.77
CA THR A 391 -9.03 15.06 -7.07
C THR A 391 -8.42 15.70 -5.84
N HIS A 392 -8.87 15.31 -4.64
CA HIS A 392 -8.45 15.89 -3.36
C HIS A 392 -8.04 14.81 -2.37
N LEU A 393 -6.95 15.09 -1.66
CA LEU A 393 -6.42 14.29 -0.56
C LEU A 393 -6.08 15.21 0.62
N PRO A 394 -6.20 14.74 1.88
CA PRO A 394 -5.84 15.52 3.06
C PRO A 394 -4.32 15.73 3.20
N GLU A 395 -3.54 14.92 2.52
CA GLU A 395 -2.08 14.97 2.42
C GLU A 395 -1.69 14.86 0.95
N PHE A 396 -0.87 15.78 0.45
CA PHE A 396 -0.36 15.76 -0.91
C PHE A 396 0.96 16.55 -0.98
N HIS A 397 1.63 16.53 -2.13
CA HIS A 397 2.89 17.25 -2.32
C HIS A 397 2.67 18.56 -3.08
N GLN A 398 3.34 19.60 -2.63
CA GLN A 398 3.41 20.86 -3.34
C GLN A 398 4.82 21.09 -3.89
N ILE A 399 4.89 21.56 -5.10
CA ILE A 399 6.10 22.07 -5.75
C ILE A 399 6.03 23.59 -5.64
N GLU A 400 6.90 24.16 -4.88
CA GLU A 400 6.98 25.60 -4.63
C GLU A 400 8.31 26.14 -5.10
N GLY A 401 8.37 27.41 -5.44
CA GLY A 401 9.64 28.08 -5.66
C GLY A 401 9.49 29.59 -5.66
N ILE A 402 10.62 30.25 -5.38
CA ILE A 402 10.73 31.69 -5.45
C ILE A 402 11.98 32.11 -6.22
N ILE A 403 11.93 33.34 -6.76
CA ILE A 403 13.07 34.07 -7.27
C ILE A 403 13.04 35.44 -6.62
N MET A 404 14.10 35.82 -5.93
CA MET A 404 14.34 37.17 -5.40
C MET A 404 15.60 37.70 -6.03
N GLU A 405 15.48 38.69 -6.89
CA GLU A 405 16.65 39.39 -7.49
C GLU A 405 16.22 40.75 -8.00
N GLU A 406 17.21 41.66 -8.14
CA GLU A 406 16.97 42.99 -8.70
C GLU A 406 16.46 42.88 -10.15
N GLY A 407 15.35 43.54 -10.46
CA GLY A 407 14.74 43.52 -11.79
C GLY A 407 13.87 42.29 -12.07
N ALA A 408 13.64 41.41 -11.10
CA ALA A 408 12.69 40.32 -11.23
C ALA A 408 11.30 40.85 -11.60
N ASN A 409 10.64 40.20 -12.55
CA ASN A 409 9.39 40.70 -13.12
C ASN A 409 8.49 39.54 -13.62
N LEU A 410 7.26 39.88 -13.97
CA LEU A 410 6.24 38.91 -14.40
C LEU A 410 6.68 38.08 -15.63
N GLN A 411 7.40 38.69 -16.58
CA GLN A 411 7.89 37.97 -17.75
C GLN A 411 8.91 36.90 -17.36
N MET A 412 9.81 37.22 -16.42
CA MET A 412 10.77 36.24 -15.87
C MET A 412 10.03 35.06 -15.22
N LEU A 413 9.01 35.32 -14.39
CA LEU A 413 8.18 34.31 -13.77
C LEU A 413 7.54 33.37 -14.82
N VAL A 414 6.85 33.95 -15.81
CA VAL A 414 6.20 33.18 -16.88
C VAL A 414 7.21 32.37 -17.68
N THR A 415 8.40 32.93 -17.95
CA THR A 415 9.46 32.23 -18.69
C THR A 415 10.02 31.07 -17.88
N THR A 416 10.26 31.25 -16.59
CA THR A 416 10.73 30.20 -15.67
C THR A 416 9.76 29.03 -15.66
N LEU A 417 8.47 29.28 -15.48
CA LEU A 417 7.44 28.26 -15.44
C LEU A 417 7.25 27.54 -16.78
N LYS A 418 7.28 28.27 -17.90
CA LYS A 418 7.29 27.65 -19.24
C LYS A 418 8.49 26.76 -19.48
N THR A 419 9.67 27.19 -19.01
CA THR A 419 10.91 26.40 -19.11
C THR A 419 10.82 25.13 -18.28
N PHE A 420 10.33 25.22 -17.05
CA PHE A 420 10.08 24.06 -16.19
C PHE A 420 9.18 23.03 -16.86
N TYR A 421 7.99 23.45 -17.31
CA TYR A 421 7.06 22.51 -17.95
C TYR A 421 7.59 21.96 -19.28
N ALA A 422 8.32 22.76 -20.07
CA ALA A 422 8.96 22.27 -21.28
C ALA A 422 10.00 21.18 -20.99
N LYS A 423 10.82 21.34 -19.94
CA LYS A 423 11.76 20.31 -19.47
C LYS A 423 11.06 19.06 -18.92
N MET A 424 9.85 19.22 -18.36
CA MET A 424 9.00 18.12 -17.95
C MET A 424 8.31 17.41 -19.12
N GLY A 425 8.42 17.93 -20.37
CA GLY A 425 7.83 17.36 -21.56
C GLY A 425 6.49 17.99 -21.98
N TYR A 426 6.09 19.10 -21.35
CA TYR A 426 4.84 19.82 -21.60
C TYR A 426 5.10 21.26 -22.05
N PRO A 427 5.45 21.50 -23.31
CA PRO A 427 5.82 22.86 -23.78
C PRO A 427 4.62 23.78 -24.00
N GLU A 428 3.40 23.23 -24.14
CA GLU A 428 2.18 24.04 -24.33
C GLU A 428 1.64 24.53 -22.97
N VAL A 429 2.06 25.73 -22.57
CA VAL A 429 1.69 26.39 -21.30
C VAL A 429 1.02 27.72 -21.59
N ARG A 430 -0.08 27.99 -20.93
CA ARG A 430 -0.72 29.31 -20.90
C ARG A 430 -0.94 29.78 -19.47
N VAL A 431 -1.04 31.10 -19.30
CA VAL A 431 -1.31 31.71 -18.00
C VAL A 431 -2.61 32.51 -18.09
N ARG A 432 -3.35 32.55 -16.98
CA ARG A 432 -4.56 33.36 -16.81
C ARG A 432 -4.40 34.26 -15.58
N PRO A 433 -4.97 35.48 -15.59
CA PRO A 433 -5.10 36.25 -14.35
C PRO A 433 -5.87 35.46 -13.29
N ALA A 434 -5.39 35.58 -12.05
CA ALA A 434 -6.00 34.96 -10.88
C ALA A 434 -5.97 35.93 -9.69
N TYR A 435 -6.42 35.48 -8.54
CA TYR A 435 -6.36 36.21 -7.29
C TYR A 435 -5.81 35.32 -6.17
N PHE A 436 -4.78 35.80 -5.49
CA PHE A 436 -4.28 35.26 -4.24
C PHE A 436 -4.05 36.40 -3.27
N PRO A 437 -4.29 36.25 -1.95
CA PRO A 437 -4.19 37.35 -0.98
C PRO A 437 -2.78 37.92 -0.85
N TYR A 438 -1.75 37.15 -1.22
CA TYR A 438 -0.33 37.48 -1.00
C TYR A 438 0.44 37.86 -2.28
N THR A 439 -0.20 37.85 -3.45
CA THR A 439 0.45 38.22 -4.73
C THR A 439 -0.33 39.28 -5.49
N GLU A 440 0.41 40.18 -6.19
CA GLU A 440 -0.10 41.18 -7.14
C GLU A 440 1.00 41.52 -8.14
N PRO A 441 0.88 41.20 -9.43
CA PRO A 441 -0.19 40.42 -10.04
C PRO A 441 -0.16 38.94 -9.69
N SER A 442 -1.34 38.30 -9.77
CA SER A 442 -1.51 36.86 -9.60
C SER A 442 -1.90 36.19 -10.90
N LEU A 443 -1.46 34.97 -11.11
CA LEU A 443 -1.80 34.18 -12.29
C LEU A 443 -1.96 32.69 -11.96
N GLU A 444 -2.78 32.02 -12.75
CA GLU A 444 -2.89 30.57 -12.80
C GLU A 444 -2.15 30.02 -14.00
N ILE A 445 -1.56 28.83 -13.83
CA ILE A 445 -0.80 28.12 -14.85
C ILE A 445 -1.63 26.95 -15.33
N GLU A 446 -1.88 26.92 -16.63
CA GLU A 446 -2.52 25.81 -17.29
C GLU A 446 -1.58 25.16 -18.31
N VAL A 447 -1.58 23.84 -18.29
CA VAL A 447 -0.78 23.00 -19.19
C VAL A 447 -1.69 22.18 -20.06
N LYS A 448 -1.37 22.08 -21.35
CA LYS A 448 -2.14 21.25 -22.27
C LYS A 448 -1.71 19.80 -22.17
N GLY A 449 -2.63 18.96 -21.71
CA GLY A 449 -2.44 17.52 -21.63
C GLY A 449 -3.69 16.77 -22.07
N ARG A 450 -3.53 15.66 -22.79
CA ARG A 450 -4.63 14.81 -23.25
C ARG A 450 -5.73 15.58 -24.00
N GLY A 451 -5.34 16.60 -24.76
CA GLY A 451 -6.27 17.43 -25.54
C GLY A 451 -7.06 18.47 -24.74
N LYS A 452 -6.79 18.60 -23.41
CA LYS A 452 -7.46 19.58 -22.53
C LYS A 452 -6.44 20.48 -21.85
N TRP A 453 -6.87 21.66 -21.43
CA TRP A 453 -6.10 22.55 -20.54
C TRP A 453 -6.38 22.15 -19.10
N LEU A 454 -5.32 21.89 -18.35
CA LEU A 454 -5.36 21.50 -16.95
C LEU A 454 -4.66 22.56 -16.12
N GLU A 455 -5.35 23.10 -15.13
CA GLU A 455 -4.77 23.97 -14.12
C GLU A 455 -3.85 23.14 -13.22
N LEU A 456 -2.59 23.55 -13.11
CA LEU A 456 -1.58 22.84 -12.31
C LEU A 456 -1.07 23.65 -11.13
N GLY A 457 -1.32 24.97 -11.08
CA GLY A 457 -0.89 25.79 -9.95
C GLY A 457 -1.09 27.28 -10.13
N GLY A 458 -0.76 28.02 -9.09
CA GLY A 458 -0.78 29.48 -9.05
C GLY A 458 0.62 30.07 -8.97
N ALA A 459 0.76 31.32 -9.39
CA ALA A 459 1.99 32.09 -9.30
C ALA A 459 1.73 33.58 -9.23
N GLY A 460 2.71 34.36 -8.85
CA GLY A 460 2.60 35.81 -8.83
C GLY A 460 3.86 36.50 -8.32
N ILE A 461 3.76 37.79 -8.12
CA ILE A 461 4.77 38.61 -7.44
C ILE A 461 4.23 38.90 -6.05
N PHE A 462 5.01 38.66 -5.00
CA PHE A 462 4.57 39.00 -3.65
C PHE A 462 4.24 40.49 -3.54
N ARG A 463 3.13 40.77 -2.88
CA ARG A 463 2.72 42.13 -2.53
C ARG A 463 3.70 42.74 -1.51
N PRO A 464 3.84 44.08 -1.48
CA PRO A 464 4.72 44.73 -0.54
C PRO A 464 4.54 44.32 0.92
N GLU A 465 3.31 44.02 1.33
CA GLU A 465 2.96 43.59 2.69
C GLU A 465 3.64 42.29 3.14
N VAL A 466 4.16 41.49 2.18
CA VAL A 466 4.87 40.24 2.46
C VAL A 466 6.38 40.46 2.59
N PRO A 467 7.12 40.97 1.58
CA PRO A 467 8.59 41.12 1.64
C PRO A 467 9.07 42.34 2.43
N GLU A 468 8.39 43.49 2.36
CA GLU A 468 8.87 44.72 3.01
C GLU A 468 9.04 44.62 4.53
N PRO A 469 8.12 43.97 5.29
CA PRO A 469 8.31 43.76 6.73
C PRO A 469 9.55 42.93 7.07
N LEU A 470 9.99 42.08 6.15
CA LEU A 470 11.21 41.28 6.29
C LEU A 470 12.48 42.04 5.88
N GLY A 471 12.36 43.34 5.49
CA GLY A 471 13.47 44.17 5.04
C GLY A 471 13.91 43.91 3.61
N ILE A 472 13.06 43.27 2.81
CA ILE A 472 13.32 42.94 1.41
C ILE A 472 12.80 44.07 0.52
N THR A 473 13.65 44.57 -0.36
CA THR A 473 13.34 45.63 -1.31
C THR A 473 13.26 45.14 -2.77
N SER A 474 13.78 43.96 -3.06
CA SER A 474 13.74 43.38 -4.38
C SER A 474 12.39 42.68 -4.61
N PRO A 475 11.86 42.67 -5.85
CA PRO A 475 10.68 41.87 -6.17
C PRO A 475 10.91 40.40 -5.89
N VAL A 476 9.88 39.73 -5.36
CA VAL A 476 9.89 38.29 -5.11
C VAL A 476 8.83 37.63 -5.99
N LEU A 477 9.29 36.81 -6.92
CA LEU A 477 8.43 35.97 -7.76
C LEU A 477 8.18 34.66 -7.02
N ALA A 478 6.93 34.20 -6.98
CA ALA A 478 6.55 32.97 -6.29
C ALA A 478 5.58 32.13 -7.12
N TRP A 479 5.64 30.82 -6.94
CA TRP A 479 4.67 29.88 -7.51
C TRP A 479 4.48 28.68 -6.61
N GLY A 480 3.27 28.06 -6.69
CA GLY A 480 2.93 26.82 -6.02
C GLY A 480 2.12 25.92 -6.95
N MET A 481 2.52 24.66 -7.07
CA MET A 481 1.91 23.67 -7.97
C MET A 481 1.65 22.36 -7.21
N GLY A 482 0.49 21.73 -7.46
CA GLY A 482 0.19 20.41 -6.92
C GLY A 482 0.94 19.32 -7.69
N LEU A 483 1.79 18.55 -7.01
CA LEU A 483 2.58 17.50 -7.65
C LEU A 483 1.70 16.36 -8.15
N GLU A 484 0.70 15.94 -7.38
CA GLU A 484 -0.22 14.84 -7.74
C GLU A 484 -1.02 15.15 -9.00
N ARG A 485 -1.42 16.40 -9.24
CA ARG A 485 -2.07 16.79 -10.49
C ARG A 485 -1.14 16.60 -11.70
N LEU A 486 0.14 16.96 -11.54
CA LEU A 486 1.16 16.69 -12.55
C LEU A 486 1.40 15.17 -12.69
N ALA A 487 1.45 14.44 -11.58
CA ALA A 487 1.60 12.98 -11.60
C ALA A 487 0.45 12.28 -12.34
N MET A 488 -0.79 12.70 -12.09
CA MET A 488 -1.97 12.19 -12.83
C MET A 488 -1.84 12.43 -14.33
N LEU A 489 -1.32 13.59 -14.72
CA LEU A 489 -1.08 13.92 -16.13
C LEU A 489 0.00 13.01 -16.74
N VAL A 490 1.15 12.84 -16.05
CA VAL A 490 2.31 12.07 -16.50
C VAL A 490 1.98 10.57 -16.57
N LEU A 491 1.34 10.02 -15.53
CA LEU A 491 1.02 8.60 -15.40
C LEU A 491 -0.31 8.20 -16.04
N GLY A 492 -1.06 9.17 -16.49
CA GLY A 492 -2.30 8.87 -17.19
C GLY A 492 -3.47 8.48 -16.29
N LEU A 493 -3.53 9.00 -15.06
CA LEU A 493 -4.53 8.66 -14.06
C LEU A 493 -5.74 9.60 -14.09
N ASP A 494 -6.90 9.06 -13.73
CA ASP A 494 -8.15 9.81 -13.56
C ASP A 494 -8.59 9.92 -12.08
N ASP A 495 -7.84 9.29 -11.17
CA ASP A 495 -8.11 9.26 -9.74
C ASP A 495 -6.80 9.37 -8.95
N ILE A 496 -6.67 10.45 -8.16
CA ILE A 496 -5.48 10.76 -7.38
C ILE A 496 -5.16 9.70 -6.33
N ARG A 497 -6.16 8.97 -5.83
CA ARG A 497 -6.00 7.95 -4.79
C ARG A 497 -5.16 6.77 -5.26
N GLN A 498 -5.09 6.50 -6.57
CA GLN A 498 -4.26 5.43 -7.13
C GLN A 498 -2.77 5.62 -6.82
N LEU A 499 -2.32 6.85 -6.64
CA LEU A 499 -0.94 7.18 -6.27
C LEU A 499 -0.56 6.69 -4.86
N TYR A 500 -1.53 6.43 -3.99
CA TYR A 500 -1.33 6.13 -2.56
C TYR A 500 -1.81 4.74 -2.13
N ILE A 501 -2.61 4.05 -2.96
CA ILE A 501 -3.17 2.72 -2.61
C ILE A 501 -2.09 1.64 -2.61
N SER A 502 -0.95 1.86 -3.26
CA SER A 502 0.17 0.89 -3.32
C SER A 502 -0.20 -0.49 -3.88
N ASP A 503 -1.15 -0.55 -4.82
CA ASP A 503 -1.49 -1.78 -5.53
C ASP A 503 -0.27 -2.29 -6.32
N LEU A 504 0.18 -3.51 -6.01
CA LEU A 504 1.42 -4.06 -6.56
C LEU A 504 1.33 -4.34 -8.06
N GLU A 505 0.17 -4.73 -8.55
CA GLU A 505 0.00 -4.99 -9.98
C GLU A 505 0.00 -3.68 -10.77
N TRP A 506 -0.71 -2.68 -10.29
CA TRP A 506 -0.67 -1.34 -10.85
C TRP A 506 0.76 -0.77 -10.84
N LEU A 507 1.48 -0.86 -9.72
CA LEU A 507 2.86 -0.38 -9.60
C LEU A 507 3.80 -1.05 -10.61
N ARG A 508 3.63 -2.35 -10.86
CA ARG A 508 4.44 -3.10 -11.85
C ARG A 508 4.22 -2.64 -13.28
N GLN A 509 3.00 -2.20 -13.60
CA GLN A 509 2.61 -1.77 -14.95
C GLN A 509 3.04 -0.32 -15.25
N GLN A 510 3.39 0.47 -14.23
CA GLN A 510 3.77 1.87 -14.46
C GLN A 510 5.08 1.99 -15.24
N PRO A 511 5.23 3.04 -16.08
CA PRO A 511 6.49 3.30 -16.77
C PRO A 511 7.62 3.60 -15.78
N ILE A 512 8.85 3.33 -16.17
CA ILE A 512 10.03 3.83 -15.47
C ILE A 512 10.25 5.26 -15.99
N LEU A 513 10.10 6.24 -15.10
CA LEU A 513 10.23 7.66 -15.43
C LEU A 513 11.69 8.12 -15.45
#